data_07dcd763f3e63b5ba077236af667a799
#
_entry.id   07dcd763f3e63b5ba077236af667a799
#
_cell.length_a   1.000
_cell.length_b   1.000
_cell.length_c   1.000
_cell.angle_alpha   90.00
_cell.angle_beta   90.00
_cell.angle_gamma   90.00
#
_symmetry.space_group_name_H-M   'P 1'
#
loop_
_entity.id
_entity.type
_entity.pdbx_description
1 polymer ?
#
loop_
_entity_poly.entity_id
_entity_poly.type
_entity_poly.pdbx_seq_one_letter_code
_entity_poly.pdbx_strand_id
1 'polypeptide(L)'
;AHYTLLRSFAAADFITLANAASGTAAIFLAITYVDGRDPRAMWAALAMFPLALACDMLDGTVARWRGKSSALGADLDSLADVVSFGVAPAVVGFSLGLRGGWDALILVYFVACGISRLARFNATAEQLADETGKVKYYEGTPIPTSLLVVAVLALAFFLGDVHQSFWLGSWPIGPCVMHPVTLLYALSGT
;
A
#
# COMPACT_ATOMS: atom_id res chain seq x y z
N ALA A 1 3.11 -12.95 -36.15
CA ALA A 1 3.56 -13.23 -34.80
C ALA A 1 2.35 -13.06 -33.85
N HIS A 2 1.73 -14.18 -33.43
CA HIS A 2 0.68 -14.14 -32.41
C HIS A 2 1.35 -13.92 -31.06
N TYR A 3 1.32 -12.69 -30.54
CA TYR A 3 1.66 -12.39 -29.16
C TYR A 3 0.52 -12.92 -28.27
N THR A 4 0.66 -14.11 -27.73
CA THR A 4 -0.17 -14.56 -26.60
C THR A 4 0.42 -13.95 -25.34
N LEU A 5 -0.24 -12.94 -24.78
CA LEU A 5 0.11 -12.24 -23.53
C LEU A 5 0.48 -13.20 -22.39
N LEU A 6 -0.15 -14.38 -22.32
CA LEU A 6 0.08 -15.39 -21.30
C LEU A 6 1.43 -16.15 -21.42
N ARG A 7 2.14 -16.03 -22.54
CA ARG A 7 3.37 -16.82 -22.77
C ARG A 7 4.62 -16.21 -22.12
N SER A 8 4.53 -14.98 -21.63
CA SER A 8 5.62 -14.26 -20.95
C SER A 8 5.50 -14.26 -19.42
N PHE A 9 4.37 -14.72 -18.85
CA PHE A 9 4.17 -14.74 -17.40
C PHE A 9 4.93 -15.88 -16.73
N ALA A 10 5.69 -15.53 -15.69
CA ALA A 10 6.29 -16.49 -14.76
C ALA A 10 5.30 -16.81 -13.62
N ALA A 11 5.53 -17.89 -12.89
CA ALA A 11 4.70 -18.20 -11.73
C ALA A 11 4.76 -17.13 -10.63
N ALA A 12 5.87 -16.39 -10.52
CA ALA A 12 6.01 -15.25 -9.64
C ALA A 12 4.99 -14.16 -9.99
N ASP A 13 4.80 -13.86 -11.27
CA ASP A 13 3.90 -12.80 -11.73
C ASP A 13 2.43 -13.04 -11.30
N PHE A 14 2.01 -14.32 -11.18
CA PHE A 14 0.69 -14.66 -10.65
C PHE A 14 0.57 -14.38 -9.16
N ILE A 15 1.65 -14.53 -8.40
CA ILE A 15 1.67 -14.21 -6.97
C ILE A 15 1.64 -12.69 -6.80
N THR A 16 2.38 -11.95 -7.61
CA THR A 16 2.33 -10.49 -7.67
C THR A 16 0.93 -9.97 -8.00
N LEU A 17 0.25 -10.60 -8.96
CA LEU A 17 -1.15 -10.27 -9.25
C LEU A 17 -2.09 -10.60 -8.08
N ALA A 18 -1.81 -11.65 -7.30
CA ALA A 18 -2.57 -11.95 -6.09
C ALA A 18 -2.34 -10.90 -4.99
N ASN A 19 -1.12 -10.30 -4.89
CA ASN A 19 -0.85 -9.13 -4.06
C ASN A 19 -1.78 -7.98 -4.48
N ALA A 20 -1.76 -7.57 -5.75
CA ALA A 20 -2.62 -6.50 -6.26
C ALA A 20 -4.12 -6.78 -6.06
N ALA A 21 -4.55 -8.04 -6.25
CA ALA A 21 -5.93 -8.46 -6.02
C ALA A 21 -6.32 -8.32 -4.54
N SER A 22 -5.43 -8.65 -3.62
CA SER A 22 -5.64 -8.48 -2.18
C SER A 22 -5.80 -7.01 -1.80
N GLY A 23 -4.94 -6.12 -2.32
CA GLY A 23 -5.06 -4.68 -2.13
C GLY A 23 -6.38 -4.12 -2.69
N THR A 24 -6.76 -4.55 -3.88
CA THR A 24 -8.04 -4.17 -4.51
C THR A 24 -9.25 -4.68 -3.71
N ALA A 25 -9.18 -5.91 -3.21
CA ALA A 25 -10.22 -6.46 -2.33
C ALA A 25 -10.35 -5.66 -1.02
N ALA A 26 -9.23 -5.24 -0.43
CA ALA A 26 -9.24 -4.36 0.75
C ALA A 26 -9.98 -3.05 0.47
N ILE A 27 -9.76 -2.44 -0.70
CA ILE A 27 -10.46 -1.22 -1.12
C ILE A 27 -11.97 -1.46 -1.22
N PHE A 28 -12.42 -2.52 -1.90
CA PHE A 28 -13.84 -2.81 -2.07
C PHE A 28 -14.52 -3.11 -0.73
N LEU A 29 -13.86 -3.86 0.14
CA LEU A 29 -14.36 -4.16 1.47
C LEU A 29 -14.45 -2.91 2.35
N ALA A 30 -13.48 -1.98 2.25
CA ALA A 30 -13.52 -0.71 2.95
C ALA A 30 -14.67 0.18 2.44
N ILE A 31 -14.96 0.18 1.14
CA ILE A 31 -16.12 0.88 0.56
C ILE A 31 -17.42 0.23 1.05
N THR A 32 -17.51 -1.09 1.04
CA THR A 32 -18.68 -1.84 1.58
C THR A 32 -18.93 -1.49 3.05
N TYR A 33 -17.87 -1.33 3.85
CA TYR A 33 -18.00 -0.87 5.23
C TYR A 33 -18.60 0.54 5.32
N VAL A 34 -18.23 1.45 4.41
CA VAL A 34 -18.80 2.82 4.41
C VAL A 34 -20.30 2.81 4.16
N ASP A 35 -20.78 1.96 3.23
CA ASP A 35 -22.18 1.86 2.86
C ASP A 35 -23.02 1.19 3.95
N GLY A 36 -22.60 0.03 4.41
CA GLY A 36 -23.39 -0.81 5.32
C GLY A 36 -23.03 -0.69 6.79
N ARG A 37 -21.92 -0.04 7.14
CA ARG A 37 -21.36 0.00 8.51
C ARG A 37 -21.15 -1.37 9.15
N ASP A 38 -21.05 -2.43 8.33
CA ASP A 38 -20.79 -3.78 8.85
C ASP A 38 -19.32 -3.91 9.28
N PRO A 39 -19.01 -4.09 10.57
CA PRO A 39 -17.66 -4.25 11.07
C PRO A 39 -16.91 -5.43 10.43
N ARG A 40 -17.64 -6.45 9.97
CA ARG A 40 -17.05 -7.63 9.32
C ARG A 40 -16.35 -7.25 8.03
N ALA A 41 -16.94 -6.34 7.24
CA ALA A 41 -16.33 -5.85 6.02
C ALA A 41 -15.00 -5.15 6.29
N MET A 42 -14.91 -4.32 7.33
CA MET A 42 -13.68 -3.64 7.70
C MET A 42 -12.62 -4.63 8.23
N TRP A 43 -12.99 -5.61 9.07
CA TRP A 43 -12.06 -6.64 9.50
C TRP A 43 -11.54 -7.47 8.34
N ALA A 44 -12.39 -7.80 7.37
CA ALA A 44 -11.97 -8.48 6.15
C ALA A 44 -11.02 -7.61 5.33
N ALA A 45 -11.28 -6.29 5.20
CA ALA A 45 -10.38 -5.35 4.52
C ALA A 45 -8.99 -5.33 5.19
N LEU A 46 -8.96 -5.24 6.53
CA LEU A 46 -7.71 -5.23 7.30
C LEU A 46 -6.95 -6.56 7.18
N ALA A 47 -7.66 -7.69 7.06
CA ALA A 47 -7.03 -9.02 6.87
C ALA A 47 -6.40 -9.19 5.48
N MET A 48 -6.78 -8.39 4.49
CA MET A 48 -6.15 -8.43 3.15
C MET A 48 -4.71 -7.91 3.16
N PHE A 49 -4.32 -7.04 4.10
CA PHE A 49 -2.95 -6.49 4.15
C PHE A 49 -1.89 -7.54 4.50
N PRO A 50 -2.02 -8.34 5.57
CA PRO A 50 -1.08 -9.43 5.79
C PRO A 50 -1.07 -10.47 4.67
N LEU A 51 -2.21 -10.70 3.98
CA LEU A 51 -2.25 -11.55 2.80
C LEU A 51 -1.46 -10.93 1.63
N ALA A 52 -1.64 -9.64 1.36
CA ALA A 52 -0.88 -8.90 0.35
C ALA A 52 0.64 -8.97 0.63
N LEU A 53 1.04 -8.72 1.90
CA LEU A 53 2.44 -8.83 2.32
C LEU A 53 3.00 -10.24 2.12
N ALA A 54 2.21 -11.27 2.44
CA ALA A 54 2.64 -12.65 2.23
C ALA A 54 2.87 -12.95 0.75
N CYS A 55 2.00 -12.46 -0.13
CA CYS A 55 2.17 -12.59 -1.59
C CYS A 55 3.43 -11.86 -2.08
N ASP A 56 3.65 -10.61 -1.67
CA ASP A 56 4.83 -9.82 -1.98
C ASP A 56 6.15 -10.53 -1.55
N MET A 57 6.20 -11.05 -0.33
CA MET A 57 7.37 -11.81 0.12
C MET A 57 7.60 -13.11 -0.66
N LEU A 58 6.51 -13.76 -1.08
CA LEU A 58 6.57 -15.03 -1.80
C LEU A 58 7.02 -14.83 -3.24
N ASP A 59 6.52 -13.83 -3.96
CA ASP A 59 6.92 -13.61 -5.37
C ASP A 59 8.39 -13.22 -5.47
N GLY A 60 8.90 -12.34 -4.60
CA GLY A 60 10.33 -12.02 -4.51
C GLY A 60 11.19 -13.24 -4.19
N THR A 61 10.69 -14.18 -3.38
CA THR A 61 11.39 -15.43 -3.06
C THR A 61 11.40 -16.37 -4.25
N VAL A 62 10.26 -16.55 -4.93
CA VAL A 62 10.13 -17.40 -6.11
C VAL A 62 10.94 -16.86 -7.28
N ALA A 63 10.96 -15.53 -7.49
CA ALA A 63 11.76 -14.89 -8.54
C ALA A 63 13.26 -15.16 -8.33
N ARG A 64 13.77 -14.99 -7.11
CA ARG A 64 15.17 -15.31 -6.76
C ARG A 64 15.50 -16.80 -6.93
N TRP A 65 14.60 -17.69 -6.55
CA TRP A 65 14.79 -19.15 -6.65
C TRP A 65 14.91 -19.62 -8.10
N ARG A 66 14.20 -18.96 -9.01
CA ARG A 66 14.21 -19.31 -10.46
C ARG A 66 15.33 -18.63 -11.22
N GLY A 67 16.07 -17.70 -10.65
CA GLY A 67 17.13 -16.95 -11.32
C GLY A 67 16.67 -16.15 -12.54
N LYS A 68 15.37 -15.85 -12.63
CA LYS A 68 14.75 -15.10 -13.74
C LYS A 68 13.99 -13.91 -13.15
N SER A 69 14.68 -12.79 -13.01
CA SER A 69 14.01 -11.50 -12.91
C SER A 69 13.70 -11.02 -14.33
N SER A 70 12.43 -10.87 -14.68
CA SER A 70 12.03 -10.21 -15.91
C SER A 70 11.76 -8.74 -15.64
N ALA A 71 12.07 -7.85 -16.58
CA ALA A 71 11.70 -6.44 -16.45
C ALA A 71 10.19 -6.27 -16.22
N LEU A 72 9.37 -7.07 -16.91
CA LEU A 72 7.92 -7.10 -16.71
C LEU A 72 7.53 -7.48 -15.28
N GLY A 73 8.22 -8.45 -14.66
CA GLY A 73 7.95 -8.86 -13.27
C GLY A 73 8.22 -7.74 -12.27
N ALA A 74 9.33 -7.00 -12.44
CA ALA A 74 9.67 -5.86 -11.57
C ALA A 74 8.66 -4.70 -11.71
N ASP A 75 8.17 -4.45 -12.93
CA ASP A 75 7.14 -3.44 -13.17
C ASP A 75 5.80 -3.85 -12.54
N LEU A 76 5.40 -5.12 -12.69
CA LEU A 76 4.18 -5.66 -12.09
C LEU A 76 4.24 -5.58 -10.55
N ASP A 77 5.37 -5.93 -9.95
CA ASP A 77 5.62 -5.86 -8.52
C ASP A 77 5.42 -4.43 -8.01
N SER A 78 6.06 -3.48 -8.67
CA SER A 78 5.92 -2.06 -8.33
C SER A 78 4.48 -1.56 -8.44
N LEU A 79 3.74 -1.97 -9.46
CA LEU A 79 2.33 -1.59 -9.64
C LEU A 79 1.43 -2.24 -8.57
N ALA A 80 1.68 -3.51 -8.23
CA ALA A 80 0.98 -4.21 -7.17
C ALA A 80 1.18 -3.53 -5.81
N ASP A 81 2.42 -3.14 -5.49
CA ASP A 81 2.78 -2.47 -4.25
C ASP A 81 2.11 -1.10 -4.11
N VAL A 82 2.04 -0.32 -5.20
CA VAL A 82 1.30 0.95 -5.18
C VAL A 82 -0.16 0.75 -4.80
N VAL A 83 -0.82 -0.30 -5.32
CA VAL A 83 -2.21 -0.60 -4.99
C VAL A 83 -2.35 -1.06 -3.55
N SER A 84 -1.55 -2.06 -3.14
CA SER A 84 -1.72 -2.76 -1.86
C SER A 84 -1.18 -1.98 -0.66
N PHE A 85 -0.06 -1.26 -0.82
CA PHE A 85 0.62 -0.57 0.27
C PHE A 85 0.59 0.96 0.15
N GLY A 86 0.16 1.47 -1.00
CA GLY A 86 -0.08 2.90 -1.21
C GLY A 86 -1.56 3.25 -1.13
N VAL A 87 -2.34 2.84 -2.13
CA VAL A 87 -3.74 3.28 -2.29
C VAL A 87 -4.66 2.64 -1.24
N ALA A 88 -4.57 1.32 -1.02
CA ALA A 88 -5.47 0.62 -0.11
C ALA A 88 -5.39 1.14 1.33
N PRO A 89 -4.21 1.39 1.95
CA PRO A 89 -4.13 2.01 3.28
C PRO A 89 -4.78 3.40 3.35
N ALA A 90 -4.61 4.22 2.31
CA ALA A 90 -5.22 5.54 2.25
C ALA A 90 -6.76 5.46 2.21
N VAL A 91 -7.31 4.54 1.39
CA VAL A 91 -8.76 4.31 1.30
C VAL A 91 -9.31 3.77 2.61
N VAL A 92 -8.61 2.85 3.29
CA VAL A 92 -9.02 2.34 4.61
C VAL A 92 -9.05 3.47 5.64
N GLY A 93 -8.01 4.31 5.72
CA GLY A 93 -8.00 5.47 6.61
C GLY A 93 -9.17 6.42 6.34
N PHE A 94 -9.43 6.74 5.09
CA PHE A 94 -10.57 7.57 4.69
C PHE A 94 -11.91 6.92 5.06
N SER A 95 -12.05 5.61 4.90
CA SER A 95 -13.25 4.85 5.24
C SER A 95 -13.51 4.80 6.74
N LEU A 96 -12.47 4.79 7.55
CA LEU A 96 -12.54 4.82 9.00
C LEU A 96 -12.86 6.20 9.59
N GLY A 97 -12.76 7.27 8.80
CA GLY A 97 -13.19 8.61 9.22
C GLY A 97 -12.19 9.73 9.00
N LEU A 98 -11.01 9.47 8.42
CA LEU A 98 -10.05 10.53 8.05
C LEU A 98 -10.56 11.28 6.81
N ARG A 99 -11.61 12.09 7.00
CA ARG A 99 -12.37 12.76 5.92
C ARG A 99 -12.29 14.28 5.96
N GLY A 100 -11.50 14.83 6.86
CA GLY A 100 -11.23 16.27 6.88
C GLY A 100 -10.51 16.72 5.60
N GLY A 101 -10.63 17.99 5.25
CA GLY A 101 -9.96 18.51 4.05
C GLY A 101 -8.43 18.35 4.11
N TRP A 102 -7.85 18.54 5.28
CA TRP A 102 -6.42 18.28 5.52
C TRP A 102 -6.10 16.79 5.50
N ASP A 103 -6.99 15.95 6.03
CA ASP A 103 -6.81 14.49 5.99
C ASP A 103 -6.74 14.00 4.56
N ALA A 104 -7.68 14.41 3.71
CA ALA A 104 -7.70 14.03 2.31
C ALA A 104 -6.42 14.46 1.58
N LEU A 105 -5.94 15.70 1.84
CA LEU A 105 -4.70 16.20 1.25
C LEU A 105 -3.51 15.34 1.66
N ILE A 106 -3.40 15.00 2.95
CA ILE A 106 -2.29 14.17 3.48
C ILE A 106 -2.36 12.75 2.93
N LEU A 107 -3.54 12.16 2.80
CA LEU A 107 -3.70 10.84 2.18
C LEU A 107 -3.27 10.83 0.72
N VAL A 108 -3.63 11.86 -0.06
CA VAL A 108 -3.17 12.02 -1.45
C VAL A 108 -1.65 12.21 -1.49
N TYR A 109 -1.09 13.04 -0.61
CA TYR A 109 0.35 13.23 -0.49
C TYR A 109 1.08 11.91 -0.18
N PHE A 110 0.58 11.12 0.75
CA PHE A 110 1.13 9.81 1.10
C PHE A 110 1.22 8.88 -0.11
N VAL A 111 0.14 8.78 -0.89
CA VAL A 111 0.13 7.94 -2.12
C VAL A 111 1.15 8.48 -3.14
N ALA A 112 1.18 9.79 -3.36
CA ALA A 112 2.12 10.41 -4.30
C ALA A 112 3.58 10.20 -3.90
N CYS A 113 3.89 10.30 -2.60
CA CYS A 113 5.23 10.01 -2.08
C CYS A 113 5.61 8.53 -2.25
N GLY A 114 4.67 7.61 -2.00
CA GLY A 114 4.88 6.17 -2.22
C GLY A 114 5.24 5.87 -3.68
N ILE A 115 4.47 6.42 -4.62
CA ILE A 115 4.74 6.28 -6.07
C ILE A 115 6.10 6.88 -6.43
N SER A 116 6.40 8.10 -5.96
CA SER A 116 7.68 8.77 -6.26
C SER A 116 8.88 7.99 -5.74
N ARG A 117 8.76 7.42 -4.53
CA ARG A 117 9.81 6.60 -3.91
C ARG A 117 10.07 5.34 -4.72
N LEU A 118 9.00 4.63 -5.10
CA LEU A 118 9.11 3.40 -5.87
C LEU A 118 9.71 3.64 -7.25
N ALA A 119 9.28 4.71 -7.92
CA ALA A 119 9.84 5.11 -9.22
C ALA A 119 11.36 5.42 -9.13
N ARG A 120 11.79 6.13 -8.07
CA ARG A 120 13.22 6.39 -7.85
C ARG A 120 14.00 5.11 -7.58
N PHE A 121 13.45 4.22 -6.74
CA PHE A 121 14.10 2.94 -6.45
C PHE A 121 14.33 2.13 -7.73
N ASN A 122 13.30 2.01 -8.59
CA ASN A 122 13.42 1.29 -9.85
C ASN A 122 14.45 1.92 -10.79
N ALA A 123 14.43 3.25 -10.94
CA ALA A 123 15.41 3.96 -11.77
C ALA A 123 16.85 3.81 -11.26
N THR A 124 17.05 3.84 -9.94
CA THR A 124 18.38 3.68 -9.33
C THR A 124 18.86 2.22 -9.42
N ALA A 125 17.96 1.25 -9.21
CA ALA A 125 18.28 -0.16 -9.35
C ALA A 125 18.72 -0.52 -10.77
N GLU A 126 18.08 0.05 -11.78
CA GLU A 126 18.43 -0.13 -13.19
C GLU A 126 19.81 0.44 -13.52
N GLN A 127 20.15 1.64 -12.99
CA GLN A 127 21.46 2.27 -13.19
C GLN A 127 22.61 1.52 -12.47
N LEU A 128 22.35 0.99 -11.26
CA LEU A 128 23.38 0.28 -10.48
C LEU A 128 23.58 -1.17 -10.93
N ALA A 129 22.62 -1.78 -11.60
CA ALA A 129 22.75 -3.11 -12.18
C ALA A 129 23.78 -3.15 -13.32
N ASP A 130 24.03 -2.04 -14.01
CA ASP A 130 25.00 -1.92 -15.10
C ASP A 130 26.47 -1.90 -14.60
N GLU A 131 26.76 -1.49 -13.35
CA GLU A 131 28.14 -1.32 -12.88
C GLU A 131 28.67 -2.44 -11.97
N THR A 132 27.85 -3.05 -11.11
CA THR A 132 28.36 -3.98 -10.08
C THR A 132 27.48 -5.19 -9.73
N GLY A 133 26.25 -5.27 -10.22
CA GLY A 133 25.31 -6.38 -9.92
C GLY A 133 24.84 -6.47 -8.46
N LYS A 134 25.21 -5.51 -7.58
CA LYS A 134 24.76 -5.46 -6.18
C LYS A 134 24.44 -4.03 -5.77
N VAL A 135 23.18 -3.77 -5.47
CA VAL A 135 22.71 -2.50 -4.87
C VAL A 135 23.24 -2.42 -3.43
N LYS A 136 24.15 -1.49 -3.16
CA LYS A 136 24.88 -1.36 -1.88
C LYS A 136 24.17 -0.47 -0.83
N TYR A 137 23.15 0.30 -1.21
CA TYR A 137 22.44 1.22 -0.31
C TYR A 137 20.95 1.27 -0.61
N TYR A 138 20.15 1.03 0.42
CA TYR A 138 18.71 1.35 0.45
C TYR A 138 18.56 2.82 0.88
N GLU A 139 18.14 3.69 -0.02
CA GLU A 139 17.70 5.03 0.35
C GLU A 139 16.18 5.03 0.57
N GLY A 140 15.77 5.14 1.81
CA GLY A 140 14.37 5.28 2.23
C GLY A 140 13.79 4.08 2.96
N THR A 141 12.70 4.33 3.68
CA THR A 141 11.92 3.28 4.36
C THR A 141 11.18 2.43 3.34
N PRO A 142 11.21 1.08 3.43
CA PRO A 142 10.48 0.21 2.50
C PRO A 142 8.98 0.51 2.52
N ILE A 143 8.31 0.40 1.36
CA ILE A 143 6.87 0.64 1.20
C ILE A 143 6.01 -0.12 2.23
N PRO A 144 6.34 -1.37 2.65
CA PRO A 144 5.63 -2.06 3.71
C PRO A 144 5.54 -1.33 5.06
N THR A 145 6.27 -0.21 5.27
CA THR A 145 6.08 0.62 6.49
C THR A 145 4.67 1.18 6.61
N SER A 146 3.93 1.33 5.51
CA SER A 146 2.50 1.65 5.53
C SER A 146 1.66 0.65 6.32
N LEU A 147 2.12 -0.60 6.47
CA LEU A 147 1.47 -1.61 7.31
C LEU A 147 1.47 -1.24 8.80
N LEU A 148 2.47 -0.47 9.25
CA LEU A 148 2.45 0.07 10.62
C LEU A 148 1.27 1.03 10.80
N VAL A 149 1.00 1.86 9.81
CA VAL A 149 -0.18 2.75 9.82
C VAL A 149 -1.47 1.93 9.81
N VAL A 150 -1.54 0.88 8.98
CA VAL A 150 -2.69 -0.04 8.97
C VAL A 150 -2.87 -0.73 10.32
N ALA A 151 -1.80 -1.14 10.99
CA ALA A 151 -1.87 -1.75 12.32
C ALA A 151 -2.42 -0.76 13.37
N VAL A 152 -2.02 0.50 13.32
CA VAL A 152 -2.58 1.57 14.17
C VAL A 152 -4.06 1.77 13.88
N LEU A 153 -4.47 1.79 12.60
CA LEU A 153 -5.89 1.89 12.24
C LEU A 153 -6.70 0.68 12.70
N ALA A 154 -6.13 -0.52 12.59
CA ALA A 154 -6.76 -1.75 13.08
C ALA A 154 -6.97 -1.70 14.60
N LEU A 155 -5.98 -1.19 15.33
CA LEU A 155 -6.09 -1.00 16.77
C LEU A 155 -7.14 0.05 17.13
N ALA A 156 -7.17 1.19 16.44
CA ALA A 156 -8.20 2.22 16.63
C ALA A 156 -9.61 1.65 16.35
N PHE A 157 -9.75 0.87 15.29
CA PHE A 157 -11.01 0.22 14.97
C PHE A 157 -11.42 -0.82 16.02
N PHE A 158 -10.48 -1.61 16.53
CA PHE A 158 -10.72 -2.57 17.62
C PHE A 158 -11.20 -1.89 18.91
N LEU A 159 -10.62 -0.73 19.26
CA LEU A 159 -11.00 0.03 20.43
C LEU A 159 -12.29 0.85 20.25
N GLY A 160 -12.85 0.87 19.04
CA GLY A 160 -14.04 1.67 18.71
C GLY A 160 -13.76 3.16 18.49
N ASP A 161 -12.50 3.57 18.49
CA ASP A 161 -12.05 4.94 18.28
C ASP A 161 -11.92 5.29 16.80
N VAL A 162 -13.06 5.34 16.11
CA VAL A 162 -13.14 5.64 14.67
C VAL A 162 -14.17 6.73 14.40
N HIS A 163 -14.13 7.32 13.23
CA HIS A 163 -14.96 8.43 12.79
C HIS A 163 -14.71 9.72 13.60
N GLN A 164 -15.68 10.13 14.44
CA GLN A 164 -15.58 11.38 15.21
C GLN A 164 -14.78 11.25 16.50
N SER A 165 -14.49 10.04 16.94
CA SER A 165 -13.78 9.74 18.20
C SER A 165 -12.35 9.23 18.00
N PHE A 166 -11.73 9.47 16.84
CA PHE A 166 -10.32 9.12 16.65
C PHE A 166 -9.45 9.65 17.79
N TRP A 167 -8.45 8.90 18.20
CA TRP A 167 -7.48 9.31 19.22
C TRP A 167 -6.99 10.75 18.99
N LEU A 168 -7.01 11.54 20.01
CA LEU A 168 -6.68 12.98 20.01
C LEU A 168 -7.75 13.88 19.34
N GLY A 169 -8.92 13.34 18.98
CA GLY A 169 -10.03 14.11 18.43
C GLY A 169 -9.76 14.67 17.03
N SER A 170 -10.49 15.71 16.70
CA SER A 170 -10.36 16.45 15.45
C SER A 170 -9.93 17.89 15.72
N TRP A 171 -8.93 18.38 14.99
CA TRP A 171 -8.41 19.74 15.13
C TRP A 171 -8.92 20.60 13.98
N PRO A 172 -9.69 21.66 14.26
CA PRO A 172 -10.08 22.63 13.25
C PRO A 172 -8.86 23.52 12.92
N ILE A 173 -8.34 23.38 11.70
CA ILE A 173 -7.21 24.18 11.21
C ILE A 173 -7.71 25.01 10.02
N GLY A 174 -8.04 26.29 10.27
CA GLY A 174 -8.64 27.15 9.27
C GLY A 174 -10.04 26.66 8.84
N PRO A 175 -10.37 26.59 7.54
CA PRO A 175 -11.67 26.16 7.07
C PRO A 175 -11.85 24.62 7.06
N CYS A 176 -10.82 23.86 7.38
CA CYS A 176 -10.80 22.41 7.28
C CYS A 176 -10.46 21.74 8.61
N VAL A 177 -10.86 20.48 8.74
CA VAL A 177 -10.57 19.63 9.90
C VAL A 177 -9.39 18.71 9.56
N MET A 178 -8.54 18.44 10.56
CA MET A 178 -7.47 17.46 10.53
C MET A 178 -7.58 16.52 11.72
N HIS A 179 -7.38 15.25 11.49
CA HIS A 179 -7.24 14.28 12.57
C HIS A 179 -5.73 14.03 12.81
N PRO A 180 -5.22 14.14 14.07
CA PRO A 180 -3.79 13.97 14.34
C PRO A 180 -3.21 12.63 13.87
N VAL A 181 -4.02 11.58 13.85
CA VAL A 181 -3.62 10.25 13.31
C VAL A 181 -3.18 10.33 11.84
N THR A 182 -3.68 11.29 11.08
CA THR A 182 -3.27 11.48 9.67
C THR A 182 -1.80 11.86 9.54
N LEU A 183 -1.19 12.45 10.58
CA LEU A 183 0.24 12.75 10.59
C LEU A 183 1.11 11.48 10.45
N LEU A 184 0.62 10.32 10.89
CA LEU A 184 1.32 9.05 10.67
C LEU A 184 1.47 8.73 9.17
N TYR A 185 0.47 9.07 8.36
CA TYR A 185 0.57 8.96 6.90
C TYR A 185 1.61 9.94 6.33
N ALA A 186 1.64 11.18 6.80
CA ALA A 186 2.65 12.14 6.37
C ALA A 186 4.06 11.64 6.70
N LEU A 187 4.29 11.17 7.93
CA LEU A 187 5.59 10.65 8.38
C LEU A 187 5.99 9.36 7.65
N SER A 188 5.03 8.50 7.33
CA SER A 188 5.30 7.27 6.56
C SER A 188 5.56 7.57 5.08
N GLY A 189 5.06 8.69 4.56
CA GLY A 189 5.26 9.14 3.17
C GLY A 189 6.61 9.80 2.94
N THR A 190 7.20 10.42 3.96
CA THR A 190 8.52 11.08 3.89
C THR A 190 9.64 10.10 4.19
#